data_06284199e2ef118eecfde6c1c1d0ce09
#
_entry.id   06284199e2ef118eecfde6c1c1d0ce09
#
_cell.length_a   1.000
_cell.length_b   1.000
_cell.length_c   1.000
_cell.angle_alpha   90.00
_cell.angle_beta   90.00
_cell.angle_gamma   90.00
#
_symmetry.space_group_name_H-M   'P 1'
#
loop_
_entity.id
_entity.type
_entity.pdbx_description
1 polymer ?
#
loop_
_entity_poly.entity_id
_entity_poly.type
_entity_poly.pdbx_seq_one_letter_code
_entity_poly.pdbx_strand_id
1 'polypeptide(L)'
;MKKNKINVDLLLKNERSTIDRLDSIIVNALIERFEVTNRIGLIKAENNLGAYDSVRENEQKHRINQLVKDSGLDVKFVEQVMKLIISETKKRHEKLKEKK
;
A
#
# COMPACT_ATOMS: atom_id res chain seq x y z
N MET A 1 6.00 -42.49 7.56
CA MET A 1 5.90 -42.02 8.93
C MET A 1 4.77 -41.01 9.02
N LYS A 2 3.78 -41.21 9.86
CA LYS A 2 2.68 -40.29 10.04
C LYS A 2 3.15 -39.03 10.79
N LYS A 3 2.90 -37.86 10.23
CA LYS A 3 3.16 -36.62 10.96
C LYS A 3 2.17 -36.56 12.12
N ASN A 4 2.65 -36.23 13.29
CA ASN A 4 1.83 -35.99 14.45
C ASN A 4 1.00 -34.74 14.23
N LYS A 5 -0.28 -34.75 14.55
CA LYS A 5 -1.18 -33.61 14.46
C LYS A 5 -0.61 -32.40 15.22
N ILE A 6 0.03 -32.64 16.38
CA ILE A 6 0.65 -31.59 17.19
C ILE A 6 1.73 -30.87 16.39
N ASN A 7 2.52 -31.59 15.62
CA ASN A 7 3.57 -30.99 14.79
C ASN A 7 2.99 -30.12 13.68
N VAL A 8 1.88 -30.55 13.08
CA VAL A 8 1.18 -29.78 12.04
C VAL A 8 0.61 -28.50 12.64
N ASP A 9 -0.04 -28.59 13.80
CA ASP A 9 -0.59 -27.42 14.48
C ASP A 9 0.51 -26.42 14.85
N LEU A 10 1.64 -26.90 15.31
CA LEU A 10 2.78 -26.05 15.66
C LEU A 10 3.37 -25.37 14.42
N LEU A 11 3.50 -26.13 13.32
CA LEU A 11 3.98 -25.57 12.05
C LEU A 11 3.06 -24.46 11.55
N LEU A 12 1.75 -24.69 11.59
CA LEU A 12 0.77 -23.67 11.20
C LEU A 12 0.80 -22.45 12.11
N LYS A 13 0.94 -22.67 13.41
CA LYS A 13 1.05 -21.58 14.38
C LYS A 13 2.26 -20.70 14.07
N ASN A 14 3.40 -21.32 13.76
CA ASN A 14 4.62 -20.59 13.44
C ASN A 14 4.46 -19.76 12.16
N GLU A 15 3.86 -20.37 11.12
CA GLU A 15 3.61 -19.67 9.87
C GLU A 15 2.64 -18.52 10.03
N ARG A 16 1.57 -18.71 10.81
CA ARG A 16 0.58 -17.66 11.10
C ARG A 16 1.18 -16.51 11.90
N SER A 17 2.11 -16.82 12.80
CA SER A 17 2.84 -15.79 13.53
C SER A 17 3.65 -14.90 12.57
N THR A 18 4.24 -15.52 11.54
CA THR A 18 4.94 -14.77 10.49
C THR A 18 3.98 -13.89 9.70
N ILE A 19 2.80 -14.42 9.37
CA ILE A 19 1.75 -13.63 8.68
C ILE A 19 1.36 -12.42 9.52
N ASP A 20 1.16 -12.61 10.83
CA ASP A 20 0.80 -11.51 11.72
C ASP A 20 1.85 -10.40 11.72
N ARG A 21 3.12 -10.80 11.68
CA ARG A 21 4.22 -9.85 11.58
C ARG A 21 4.19 -9.09 10.25
N LEU A 22 3.95 -9.81 9.15
CA LEU A 22 3.86 -9.20 7.82
C LEU A 22 2.67 -8.26 7.71
N ASP A 23 1.53 -8.64 8.28
CA ASP A 23 0.34 -7.78 8.32
C ASP A 23 0.65 -6.47 9.05
N SER A 24 1.39 -6.55 10.15
CA SER A 24 1.82 -5.35 10.89
C SER A 24 2.70 -4.46 10.03
N ILE A 25 3.59 -5.05 9.23
CA ILE A 25 4.45 -4.30 8.30
C ILE A 25 3.60 -3.59 7.26
N ILE A 26 2.60 -4.28 6.69
CA ILE A 26 1.70 -3.69 5.70
C ILE A 26 0.94 -2.50 6.28
N VAL A 27 0.34 -2.67 7.46
CA VAL A 27 -0.43 -1.60 8.10
C VAL A 27 0.47 -0.42 8.46
N ASN A 28 1.64 -0.69 9.03
CA ASN A 28 2.59 0.38 9.37
C ASN A 28 3.09 1.12 8.14
N ALA A 29 3.31 0.41 7.03
CA ALA A 29 3.68 1.03 5.77
C ALA A 29 2.58 1.95 5.25
N LEU A 30 1.31 1.55 5.39
CA LEU A 30 0.18 2.39 5.00
C LEU A 30 0.08 3.64 5.88
N ILE A 31 0.25 3.48 7.18
CA ILE A 31 0.24 4.62 8.12
C ILE A 31 1.30 5.64 7.70
N GLU A 32 2.52 5.18 7.48
CA GLU A 32 3.63 6.05 7.10
C GLU A 32 3.40 6.70 5.73
N ARG A 33 2.90 5.91 4.77
CA ARG A 33 2.62 6.41 3.43
C ARG A 33 1.60 7.55 3.46
N PHE A 34 0.51 7.39 4.23
CA PHE A 34 -0.51 8.42 4.35
C PHE A 34 0.00 9.66 5.11
N GLU A 35 0.89 9.49 6.07
CA GLU A 35 1.54 10.63 6.71
C GLU A 35 2.33 11.46 5.69
N VAL A 36 3.09 10.79 4.83
CA VAL A 36 3.87 11.43 3.77
C VAL A 36 2.96 12.09 2.74
N THR A 37 1.94 11.39 2.26
CA THR A 37 1.03 11.95 1.26
C THR A 37 0.19 13.09 1.82
N ASN A 38 -0.13 13.07 3.11
CA ASN A 38 -0.81 14.21 3.75
C ASN A 38 0.09 15.45 3.73
N ARG A 39 1.41 15.30 3.96
CA ARG A 39 2.35 16.42 3.84
C ARG A 39 2.41 16.95 2.41
N ILE A 40 2.43 16.04 1.44
CA ILE A 40 2.38 16.40 0.02
C ILE A 40 1.08 17.16 -0.30
N GLY A 41 -0.04 16.68 0.27
CA GLY A 41 -1.34 17.32 0.10
C GLY A 41 -1.36 18.76 0.61
N LEU A 42 -0.73 19.01 1.75
CA LEU A 42 -0.59 20.36 2.31
C LEU A 42 0.25 21.26 1.40
N ILE A 43 1.36 20.73 0.89
CA ILE A 43 2.21 21.46 -0.05
C ILE A 43 1.41 21.86 -1.30
N LYS A 44 0.65 20.92 -1.86
CA LYS A 44 -0.18 21.18 -3.03
C LYS A 44 -1.25 22.23 -2.76
N ALA A 45 -1.93 22.12 -1.62
CA ALA A 45 -2.97 23.07 -1.23
C ALA A 45 -2.41 24.46 -1.05
N GLU A 46 -1.27 24.60 -0.40
CA GLU A 46 -0.61 25.89 -0.16
C GLU A 46 -0.10 26.54 -1.45
N ASN A 47 0.16 25.76 -2.47
CA ASN A 47 0.69 26.23 -3.75
C ASN A 47 -0.33 26.15 -4.89
N ASN A 48 -1.60 25.94 -4.56
CA ASN A 48 -2.70 25.88 -5.52
C ASN A 48 -2.50 24.81 -6.61
N LEU A 49 -1.89 23.70 -6.24
CA LEU A 49 -1.70 22.56 -7.15
C LEU A 49 -2.86 21.60 -7.02
N GLY A 50 -3.24 20.98 -8.15
CA GLY A 50 -4.33 20.01 -8.16
C GLY A 50 -3.94 18.70 -7.48
N ALA A 51 -4.94 17.97 -7.01
CA ALA A 51 -4.74 16.65 -6.40
C ALA A 51 -4.29 15.60 -7.43
N TYR A 52 -4.69 15.78 -8.67
CA TYR A 52 -4.37 14.85 -9.75
C TYR A 52 -3.06 15.22 -10.45
N ASP A 53 -2.19 14.22 -10.59
CA ASP A 53 -0.91 14.36 -11.27
C ASP A 53 -0.70 13.12 -12.14
N SER A 54 -1.02 13.22 -13.42
CA SER A 54 -0.95 12.10 -14.36
C SER A 54 0.47 11.60 -14.58
N VAL A 55 1.45 12.51 -14.55
CA VAL A 55 2.86 12.13 -14.71
C VAL A 55 3.30 11.25 -13.55
N ARG A 56 2.98 11.69 -12.33
CA ARG A 56 3.32 10.93 -11.12
C ARG A 56 2.61 9.59 -11.08
N GLU A 57 1.34 9.53 -11.47
CA GLU A 57 0.58 8.28 -11.50
C GLU A 57 1.18 7.28 -12.48
N ASN A 58 1.64 7.74 -13.64
CA ASN A 58 2.29 6.89 -14.63
C ASN A 58 3.65 6.38 -14.11
N GLU A 59 4.41 7.23 -13.44
CA GLU A 59 5.66 6.84 -12.80
C GLU A 59 5.44 5.75 -11.75
N GLN A 60 4.42 5.92 -10.90
CA GLN A 60 4.07 4.95 -9.86
C GLN A 60 3.67 3.62 -10.47
N LYS A 61 2.84 3.65 -11.50
CA LYS A 61 2.40 2.44 -12.19
C LYS A 61 3.59 1.69 -12.78
N HIS A 62 4.48 2.41 -13.43
CA HIS A 62 5.69 1.81 -14.02
C HIS A 62 6.56 1.18 -12.93
N ARG A 63 6.80 1.90 -11.85
CA ARG A 63 7.59 1.41 -10.72
C ARG A 63 6.99 0.15 -10.10
N ILE A 64 5.69 0.14 -9.87
CA ILE A 64 4.99 -1.01 -9.30
C ILE A 64 5.10 -2.22 -10.23
N ASN A 65 4.93 -2.02 -11.54
CA ASN A 65 5.08 -3.09 -12.50
C ASN A 65 6.49 -3.68 -12.48
N GLN A 66 7.51 -2.83 -12.31
CA GLN A 66 8.89 -3.29 -12.18
C GLN A 66 9.10 -4.13 -10.92
N LEU A 67 8.52 -3.70 -9.81
CA LEU A 67 8.63 -4.42 -8.53
C LEU A 67 7.95 -5.79 -8.57
N VAL A 68 6.84 -5.88 -9.29
CA VAL A 68 6.05 -7.12 -9.41
C VAL A 68 6.70 -8.11 -10.38
N LYS A 69 7.46 -7.60 -11.34
CA LYS A 69 8.10 -8.42 -12.38
C LYS A 69 8.90 -9.54 -11.72
N ASP A 70 8.69 -10.76 -12.20
CA ASP A 70 9.38 -11.97 -11.72
C ASP A 70 9.14 -12.33 -10.26
N SER A 71 8.18 -11.67 -9.59
CA SER A 71 7.87 -11.93 -8.18
C SER A 71 6.89 -13.08 -7.97
N GLY A 72 6.17 -13.47 -9.02
CA GLY A 72 5.08 -14.43 -8.92
C GLY A 72 3.75 -13.81 -8.49
N LEU A 73 3.73 -12.50 -8.18
CA LEU A 73 2.49 -11.81 -7.85
C LEU A 73 1.71 -11.49 -9.11
N ASP A 74 0.37 -11.55 -9.00
CA ASP A 74 -0.52 -11.14 -10.07
C ASP A 74 -0.50 -9.62 -10.18
N VAL A 75 -0.06 -9.11 -11.33
CA VAL A 75 0.02 -7.67 -11.60
C VAL A 75 -1.34 -6.98 -11.41
N LYS A 76 -2.42 -7.61 -11.90
CA LYS A 76 -3.76 -7.04 -11.77
C LYS A 76 -4.19 -6.88 -10.33
N PHE A 77 -3.86 -7.85 -9.49
CA PHE A 77 -4.14 -7.77 -8.07
C PHE A 77 -3.40 -6.61 -7.42
N VAL A 78 -2.11 -6.48 -7.70
CA VAL A 78 -1.29 -5.40 -7.13
C VAL A 78 -1.78 -4.03 -7.63
N GLU A 79 -2.18 -3.93 -8.90
CA GLU A 79 -2.76 -2.70 -9.45
C GLU A 79 -4.04 -2.30 -8.72
N GLN A 80 -4.90 -3.28 -8.39
CA GLN A 80 -6.13 -3.02 -7.64
C GLN A 80 -5.84 -2.50 -6.24
N VAL A 81 -4.87 -3.11 -5.55
CA VAL A 81 -4.45 -2.67 -4.21
C VAL A 81 -3.94 -1.23 -4.27
N MET A 82 -3.05 -0.95 -5.20
CA MET A 82 -2.48 0.39 -5.36
C MET A 82 -3.53 1.41 -5.75
N LYS A 83 -4.50 1.01 -6.57
CA LYS A 83 -5.62 1.88 -6.95
C LYS A 83 -6.43 2.32 -5.73
N LEU A 84 -6.69 1.41 -4.81
CA LEU A 84 -7.39 1.73 -3.55
C LEU A 84 -6.59 2.74 -2.72
N ILE A 85 -5.30 2.52 -2.59
CA ILE A 85 -4.41 3.39 -1.82
C ILE A 85 -4.36 4.80 -2.44
N ILE A 86 -4.17 4.88 -3.75
CA ILE A 86 -4.09 6.14 -4.48
C ILE A 86 -5.44 6.89 -4.42
N SER A 87 -6.54 6.16 -4.55
CA SER A 87 -7.88 6.74 -4.47
C SER A 87 -8.11 7.38 -3.10
N GLU A 88 -7.69 6.71 -2.03
CA GLU A 88 -7.79 7.26 -0.67
C GLU A 88 -6.91 8.51 -0.51
N THR A 89 -5.72 8.49 -1.09
CA THR A 89 -4.81 9.65 -1.10
C THR A 89 -5.48 10.87 -1.75
N LYS A 90 -6.14 10.67 -2.89
CA LYS A 90 -6.83 11.76 -3.59
C LYS A 90 -7.97 12.34 -2.75
N LYS A 91 -8.75 11.50 -2.09
CA LYS A 91 -9.82 11.95 -1.20
C LYS A 91 -9.28 12.83 -0.08
N ARG A 92 -8.16 12.44 0.51
CA ARG A 92 -7.53 13.20 1.59
C ARG A 92 -7.01 14.54 1.09
N HIS A 93 -6.41 14.58 -0.11
CA HIS A 93 -5.92 15.81 -0.73
C HIS A 93 -7.06 16.78 -1.02
N GLU A 94 -8.20 16.30 -1.52
CA GLU A 94 -9.36 17.12 -1.78
C GLU A 94 -9.92 17.72 -0.49
N LYS A 95 -9.96 16.97 0.60
CA LYS A 95 -10.39 17.47 1.90
C LYS A 95 -9.48 18.57 2.42
N LEU A 96 -8.19 18.42 2.27
CA LEU A 96 -7.21 19.43 2.67
C LEU A 96 -7.39 20.71 1.87
N LYS A 97 -7.69 20.59 0.58
CA LYS A 97 -7.94 21.70 -0.32
C LYS A 97 -9.19 22.48 0.09
N GLU A 98 -10.26 21.77 0.48
CA GLU A 98 -11.52 22.37 0.92
C GLU A 98 -11.37 23.16 2.21
N LYS A 99 -10.44 22.77 3.07
CA LYS A 99 -10.21 23.44 4.37
C LYS A 99 -9.35 24.70 4.25
N LYS A 100 -8.83 24.97 3.10
CA LYS A 100 -8.00 26.12 2.83
C LYS A 100 -8.83 27.44 2.62
#